data_e488cfb3243767fb922c781a73eabe82
#
_entry.id   e488cfb3243767fb922c781a73eabe82
#
_cell.length_a   1.000
_cell.length_b   1.000
_cell.length_c   1.000
_cell.angle_alpha   90.00
_cell.angle_beta   90.00
_cell.angle_gamma   90.00
#
_symmetry.space_group_name_H-M   'P 1'
#
loop_
_entity.id
_entity.type
_entity.pdbx_description
1 polymer ?
#
loop_
_entity_poly.entity_id
_entity_poly.type
_entity_poly.pdbx_seq_one_letter_code
_entity_poly.pdbx_strand_id
1 'polypeptide(L)'
;MSLLIPEAAIDYLKPGNSRLEELKTRYARVSTDATAPLHWTDSYVTAEEILQFRGDNAYVWQLRGDNMTAGAYALASYYIESIDHLGLIDRLDEDGLFGACTFDIGGRRVSRDLLDSIVEIHFLE
;
A
#
# COMPACT_ATOMS: atom_id res chain seq x y z
N MET A 1 -13.00 -11.02 4.50
CA MET A 1 -11.53 -11.00 4.68
C MET A 1 -11.24 -10.25 5.96
N SER A 2 -10.56 -10.82 6.94
CA SER A 2 -10.21 -10.10 8.16
C SER A 2 -9.03 -9.19 7.84
N LEU A 3 -9.19 -7.89 8.07
CA LEU A 3 -8.11 -6.92 7.89
C LEU A 3 -7.06 -7.18 8.98
N LEU A 4 -5.84 -7.46 8.59
CA LEU A 4 -4.72 -7.59 9.51
C LEU A 4 -4.13 -6.19 9.77
N ILE A 5 -4.80 -5.43 10.66
CA ILE A 5 -4.35 -4.10 11.03
C ILE A 5 -3.86 -4.15 12.48
N PRO A 6 -2.61 -3.73 12.75
CA PRO A 6 -2.11 -3.64 14.12
C PRO A 6 -2.94 -2.69 14.98
N GLU A 7 -3.24 -3.06 16.22
CA GLU A 7 -4.02 -2.23 17.14
C GLU A 7 -3.42 -0.84 17.33
N ALA A 8 -2.10 -0.75 17.42
CA ALA A 8 -1.39 0.53 17.49
C ALA A 8 -1.60 1.41 16.26
N ALA A 9 -1.78 0.81 15.07
CA ALA A 9 -2.10 1.56 13.86
C ALA A 9 -3.54 2.06 13.85
N ILE A 10 -4.49 1.27 14.34
CA ILE A 10 -5.89 1.68 14.50
C ILE A 10 -5.97 2.88 15.45
N ASP A 11 -5.26 2.84 16.55
CA ASP A 11 -5.21 3.94 17.51
C ASP A 11 -4.57 5.21 16.94
N TYR A 12 -3.58 5.05 16.09
CA TYR A 12 -2.88 6.18 15.46
C TYR A 12 -3.67 6.77 14.27
N LEU A 13 -4.27 5.94 13.43
CA LEU A 13 -4.93 6.35 12.18
C LEU A 13 -6.41 6.69 12.36
N LYS A 14 -6.84 7.07 13.54
CA LYS A 14 -8.22 7.46 13.83
C LYS A 14 -8.47 8.95 13.60
N PRO A 15 -9.71 9.35 13.31
CA PRO A 15 -10.11 10.75 13.32
C PRO A 15 -9.76 11.40 14.67
N GLY A 16 -9.25 12.63 14.64
CA GLY A 16 -8.83 13.35 15.85
C GLY A 16 -7.42 12.99 16.36
N ASN A 17 -6.64 12.24 15.57
CA ASN A 17 -5.22 12.07 15.85
C ASN A 17 -4.53 13.43 15.94
N SER A 18 -3.79 13.69 17.03
CA SER A 18 -3.17 14.99 17.30
C SER A 18 -2.20 15.44 16.20
N ARG A 19 -1.49 14.49 15.59
CA ARG A 19 -0.57 14.78 14.49
C ARG A 19 -1.31 15.20 13.23
N LEU A 20 -2.44 14.57 12.94
CA LEU A 20 -3.30 14.94 11.81
C LEU A 20 -3.88 16.35 12.01
N GLU A 21 -4.35 16.67 13.21
CA GLU A 21 -4.88 18.00 13.53
C GLU A 21 -3.80 19.10 13.46
N GLU A 22 -2.58 18.80 13.89
CA GLU A 22 -1.43 19.69 13.69
C GLU A 22 -1.18 19.94 12.20
N LEU A 23 -1.16 18.90 11.38
CA LEU A 23 -0.97 19.00 9.93
C LEU A 23 -2.10 19.81 9.27
N LYS A 24 -3.35 19.56 9.60
CA LYS A 24 -4.50 20.34 9.13
C LYS A 24 -4.35 21.83 9.48
N THR A 25 -3.93 22.14 10.70
CA THR A 25 -3.70 23.51 11.14
C THR A 25 -2.57 24.18 10.34
N ARG A 26 -1.51 23.47 10.04
CA ARG A 26 -0.41 23.97 9.19
C ARG A 26 -0.87 24.22 7.77
N TYR A 27 -1.61 23.28 7.17
CA TYR A 27 -2.15 23.43 5.82
C TYR A 27 -3.11 24.61 5.70
N ALA A 28 -3.97 24.84 6.69
CA ALA A 28 -4.90 25.97 6.69
C ALA A 28 -4.22 27.34 6.64
N ARG A 29 -2.94 27.42 7.00
CA ARG A 29 -2.13 28.66 6.93
C ARG A 29 -1.50 28.88 5.55
N VAL A 30 -1.51 27.89 4.68
CA VAL A 30 -0.94 27.98 3.33
C VAL A 30 -2.06 28.29 2.36
N SER A 31 -2.22 29.58 2.04
CA SER A 31 -3.24 30.03 1.09
C SER A 31 -2.66 30.07 -0.31
N THR A 32 -2.65 28.93 -1.00
CA THR A 32 -2.30 28.87 -2.43
C THR A 32 -3.22 27.90 -3.15
N ASP A 33 -3.43 28.12 -4.44
CA ASP A 33 -4.20 27.20 -5.29
C ASP A 33 -3.59 25.77 -5.28
N ALA A 34 -2.29 25.68 -5.01
CA ALA A 34 -1.58 24.39 -4.90
C ALA A 34 -2.00 23.55 -3.69
N THR A 35 -2.63 24.14 -2.68
CA THR A 35 -3.13 23.42 -1.51
C THR A 35 -4.61 23.08 -1.58
N ALA A 36 -5.29 23.52 -2.63
CA ALA A 36 -6.69 23.12 -2.85
C ALA A 36 -6.76 21.62 -3.12
N PRO A 37 -7.55 20.86 -2.32
CA PRO A 37 -7.67 19.43 -2.54
C PRO A 37 -8.37 19.15 -3.86
N LEU A 38 -7.71 18.41 -4.75
CA LEU A 38 -8.26 18.02 -6.05
C LEU A 38 -9.16 16.79 -5.89
N HIS A 39 -8.65 15.72 -5.32
CA HIS A 39 -9.36 14.45 -5.15
C HIS A 39 -9.35 13.93 -3.71
N TRP A 40 -8.36 14.28 -2.92
CA TRP A 40 -8.16 13.77 -1.56
C TRP A 40 -8.98 14.59 -0.55
N THR A 41 -10.29 14.50 -0.65
CA THR A 41 -11.24 15.17 0.27
C THR A 41 -11.79 14.16 1.27
N ASP A 42 -12.32 14.64 2.38
CA ASP A 42 -12.94 13.78 3.42
C ASP A 42 -14.13 12.96 2.87
N SER A 43 -14.73 13.40 1.76
CA SER A 43 -15.79 12.65 1.08
C SER A 43 -15.28 11.57 0.15
N TYR A 44 -14.02 11.66 -0.29
CA TYR A 44 -13.38 10.69 -1.17
C TYR A 44 -12.53 9.67 -0.41
N VAL A 45 -11.90 10.11 0.69
CA VAL A 45 -11.07 9.28 1.56
C VAL A 45 -11.75 9.18 2.91
N THR A 46 -12.42 8.07 3.17
CA THR A 46 -13.08 7.85 4.46
C THR A 46 -12.08 7.40 5.53
N ALA A 47 -12.44 7.59 6.80
CA ALA A 47 -11.58 7.15 7.92
C ALA A 47 -11.31 5.64 7.90
N GLU A 48 -12.24 4.85 7.36
CA GLU A 48 -12.09 3.40 7.23
C GLU A 48 -11.07 3.03 6.16
N GLU A 49 -11.00 3.80 5.09
CA GLU A 49 -10.07 3.58 3.99
C GLU A 49 -8.63 3.95 4.35
N ILE A 50 -8.42 4.85 5.30
CA ILE A 50 -7.08 5.18 5.81
C ILE A 50 -6.37 3.95 6.39
N LEU A 51 -7.13 3.00 6.95
CA LEU A 51 -6.61 1.74 7.48
C LEU A 51 -6.23 0.73 6.39
N GLN A 52 -6.56 1.00 5.13
CA GLN A 52 -6.35 0.11 3.99
C GLN A 52 -5.54 0.82 2.89
N PHE A 53 -4.43 1.44 3.25
CA PHE A 53 -3.67 2.26 2.31
C PHE A 53 -2.66 1.48 1.44
N ARG A 54 -2.65 0.15 1.53
CA ARG A 54 -1.88 -0.69 0.62
C ARG A 54 -2.70 -1.11 -0.59
N GLY A 55 -2.05 -1.51 -1.65
CA GLY A 55 -2.47 -1.76 -3.01
C GLY A 55 -3.90 -2.21 -3.34
N ASP A 56 -4.65 -2.67 -2.36
CA ASP A 56 -6.01 -3.21 -2.55
C ASP A 56 -7.11 -2.19 -2.31
N ASN A 57 -6.77 -0.97 -1.93
CA ASN A 57 -7.78 0.03 -1.66
C ASN A 57 -8.25 0.78 -2.91
N ALA A 58 -9.31 1.59 -2.76
CA ALA A 58 -9.99 2.22 -3.86
C ALA A 58 -9.17 3.32 -4.59
N TYR A 59 -8.10 3.84 -3.99
CA TYR A 59 -7.37 4.98 -4.54
C TYR A 59 -6.46 4.62 -5.68
N VAL A 60 -5.94 3.41 -5.63
CA VAL A 60 -4.99 2.91 -6.63
C VAL A 60 -5.65 1.73 -7.33
N TRP A 61 -6.76 2.00 -8.01
CA TRP A 61 -7.57 0.98 -8.66
C TRP A 61 -6.79 0.10 -9.65
N GLN A 62 -5.71 0.63 -10.24
CA GLN A 62 -4.81 -0.14 -11.09
C GLN A 62 -4.01 -1.20 -10.31
N LEU A 63 -3.86 -0.98 -9.01
CA LEU A 63 -3.11 -1.84 -8.12
C LEU A 63 -4.00 -2.72 -7.25
N ARG A 64 -5.31 -2.73 -7.48
CA ARG A 64 -6.23 -3.60 -6.74
C ARG A 64 -5.85 -5.05 -6.96
N GLY A 65 -5.50 -5.71 -5.89
CA GLY A 65 -5.10 -7.11 -5.91
C GLY A 65 -6.20 -8.05 -6.39
N ASP A 66 -7.47 -7.69 -6.15
CA ASP A 66 -8.65 -8.43 -6.58
C ASP A 66 -8.81 -8.49 -8.11
N ASN A 67 -8.12 -7.62 -8.85
CA ASN A 67 -8.08 -7.65 -10.32
C ASN A 67 -7.02 -8.59 -10.88
N MET A 68 -6.19 -9.19 -10.04
CA MET A 68 -5.16 -10.14 -10.44
C MET A 68 -5.48 -11.54 -9.93
N THR A 69 -5.28 -12.52 -10.79
CA THR A 69 -5.43 -13.93 -10.42
C THR A 69 -4.16 -14.47 -9.77
N ALA A 70 -4.25 -15.56 -9.01
CA ALA A 70 -3.09 -16.27 -8.46
C ALA A 70 -2.06 -16.63 -9.57
N GLY A 71 -2.54 -16.95 -10.77
CA GLY A 71 -1.66 -17.22 -11.92
C GLY A 71 -0.87 -16.00 -12.37
N ALA A 72 -1.46 -14.80 -12.33
CA ALA A 72 -0.74 -13.57 -12.65
C ALA A 72 0.33 -13.25 -11.59
N TYR A 73 0.04 -13.46 -10.31
CA TYR A 73 1.03 -13.33 -9.24
C TYR A 73 2.16 -14.35 -9.37
N ALA A 74 1.85 -15.60 -9.72
CA ALA A 74 2.86 -16.63 -9.95
C ALA A 74 3.79 -16.23 -11.10
N LEU A 75 3.22 -15.77 -12.23
CA LEU A 75 4.02 -15.32 -13.37
C LEU A 75 4.91 -14.12 -13.03
N ALA A 76 4.37 -13.14 -12.31
CA ALA A 76 5.14 -11.98 -11.85
C ALA A 76 6.27 -12.39 -10.89
N SER A 77 6.01 -13.30 -9.95
CA SER A 77 7.02 -13.81 -9.03
C SER A 77 8.17 -14.52 -9.76
N TYR A 78 7.85 -15.40 -10.70
CA TYR A 78 8.88 -16.08 -11.50
C TYR A 78 9.67 -15.12 -12.40
N TYR A 79 9.01 -14.10 -12.95
CA TYR A 79 9.71 -13.06 -13.69
C TYR A 79 10.71 -12.33 -12.79
N ILE A 80 10.29 -11.91 -11.62
CA ILE A 80 11.15 -11.22 -10.65
C ILE A 80 12.30 -12.11 -10.22
N GLU A 81 12.06 -13.38 -9.87
CA GLU A 81 13.13 -14.32 -9.55
C GLU A 81 14.18 -14.41 -10.67
N SER A 82 13.78 -14.26 -11.92
CA SER A 82 14.69 -14.32 -13.07
C SER A 82 15.58 -13.08 -13.23
N ILE A 83 15.19 -11.94 -12.67
CA ILE A 83 15.92 -10.66 -12.78
C ILE A 83 16.54 -10.22 -11.45
N ASP A 84 16.17 -10.82 -10.34
CA ASP A 84 16.55 -10.41 -8.99
C ASP A 84 17.97 -10.85 -8.62
N HIS A 85 18.95 -10.18 -9.19
CA HIS A 85 20.36 -10.43 -8.89
C HIS A 85 20.81 -9.94 -7.51
N LEU A 86 19.96 -9.14 -6.82
CA LEU A 86 20.18 -8.70 -5.44
C LEU A 86 19.63 -9.68 -4.40
N GLY A 87 18.83 -10.66 -4.82
CA GLY A 87 18.16 -11.62 -3.94
C GLY A 87 17.13 -10.96 -3.01
N LEU A 88 16.47 -9.92 -3.48
CA LEU A 88 15.49 -9.16 -2.69
C LEU A 88 14.25 -9.98 -2.37
N ILE A 89 13.82 -10.82 -3.31
CA ILE A 89 12.63 -11.67 -3.11
C ILE A 89 12.82 -12.69 -1.98
N ASP A 90 14.07 -13.06 -1.67
CA ASP A 90 14.41 -13.95 -0.55
C ASP A 90 14.68 -13.21 0.77
N ARG A 91 14.91 -11.90 0.70
CA ARG A 91 15.32 -11.07 1.84
C ARG A 91 14.19 -10.21 2.39
N LEU A 92 13.18 -9.95 1.59
CA LEU A 92 12.02 -9.15 1.96
C LEU A 92 10.83 -10.05 2.28
N ASP A 93 10.14 -9.74 3.35
CA ASP A 93 8.95 -10.46 3.79
C ASP A 93 7.68 -9.64 3.54
N GLU A 94 6.64 -10.30 3.04
CA GLU A 94 5.32 -9.73 2.96
C GLU A 94 4.55 -9.99 4.26
N ASP A 95 4.23 -8.94 5.00
CA ASP A 95 3.50 -9.03 6.28
C ASP A 95 1.98 -9.20 6.13
N GLY A 96 1.42 -8.84 4.98
CA GLY A 96 -0.02 -8.91 4.70
C GLY A 96 -0.87 -7.90 5.48
N LEU A 97 -0.24 -6.85 6.04
CA LEU A 97 -0.95 -5.84 6.82
C LEU A 97 -1.63 -4.79 5.93
N PHE A 98 -2.53 -4.01 6.53
CA PHE A 98 -3.18 -2.83 5.93
C PHE A 98 -3.94 -3.12 4.62
N GLY A 99 -4.57 -4.28 4.54
CA GLY A 99 -5.42 -4.64 3.41
C GLY A 99 -4.69 -5.16 2.18
N ALA A 100 -3.41 -5.50 2.29
CA ALA A 100 -2.68 -6.10 1.18
C ALA A 100 -3.31 -7.43 0.75
N CYS A 101 -3.55 -7.59 -0.55
CA CYS A 101 -3.93 -8.86 -1.14
C CYS A 101 -2.68 -9.72 -1.31
N THR A 102 -2.65 -10.88 -0.67
CA THR A 102 -1.50 -11.76 -0.69
C THR A 102 -1.83 -13.13 -1.26
N PHE A 103 -0.85 -13.72 -1.93
CA PHE A 103 -0.89 -15.11 -2.41
C PHE A 103 0.34 -15.87 -1.94
N ASP A 104 0.17 -17.17 -1.70
CA ASP A 104 1.30 -18.07 -1.45
C ASP A 104 1.76 -18.67 -2.77
N ILE A 105 2.94 -18.26 -3.23
CA ILE A 105 3.56 -18.71 -4.48
C ILE A 105 4.90 -19.37 -4.16
N GLY A 106 5.04 -20.64 -4.47
CA GLY A 106 6.28 -21.39 -4.23
C GLY A 106 6.68 -21.45 -2.75
N GLY A 107 5.71 -21.39 -1.82
CA GLY A 107 5.96 -21.37 -0.38
C GLY A 107 6.32 -19.99 0.19
N ARG A 108 6.21 -18.94 -0.60
CA ARG A 108 6.47 -17.55 -0.21
C ARG A 108 5.20 -16.74 -0.33
N ARG A 109 4.93 -15.90 0.68
CA ARG A 109 3.84 -14.93 0.61
C ARG A 109 4.28 -13.73 -0.24
N VAL A 110 3.47 -13.38 -1.21
CA VAL A 110 3.71 -12.25 -2.11
C VAL A 110 2.48 -11.35 -2.19
N SER A 111 2.74 -10.05 -2.32
CA SER A 111 1.75 -9.05 -2.68
C SER A 111 2.21 -8.33 -3.95
N ARG A 112 1.34 -7.54 -4.55
CA ARG A 112 1.73 -6.67 -5.63
C ARG A 112 2.73 -5.61 -5.15
N ASP A 113 2.50 -5.02 -3.98
CA ASP A 113 3.41 -4.03 -3.39
C ASP A 113 4.83 -4.55 -3.25
N LEU A 114 4.99 -5.79 -2.76
CA LEU A 114 6.29 -6.42 -2.64
C LEU A 114 6.96 -6.61 -4.00
N LEU A 115 6.22 -7.15 -4.97
CA LEU A 115 6.75 -7.42 -6.31
C LEU A 115 7.12 -6.14 -7.05
N ASP A 116 6.26 -5.13 -7.01
CA ASP A 116 6.51 -3.82 -7.63
C ASP A 116 7.72 -3.12 -6.97
N SER A 117 7.82 -3.18 -5.64
CA SER A 117 8.96 -2.60 -4.91
C SER A 117 10.30 -3.23 -5.29
N ILE A 118 10.35 -4.54 -5.50
CA ILE A 118 11.56 -5.22 -5.97
C ILE A 118 11.96 -4.71 -7.36
N VAL A 119 10.99 -4.60 -8.28
CA VAL A 119 11.25 -4.06 -9.63
C VAL A 119 11.74 -2.61 -9.56
N GLU A 120 11.13 -1.78 -8.72
CA GLU A 120 11.54 -0.38 -8.55
C GLU A 120 12.97 -0.27 -8.02
N ILE A 121 13.36 -1.10 -7.04
CA ILE A 121 14.72 -1.11 -6.51
C ILE A 121 15.73 -1.45 -7.63
N HIS A 122 15.45 -2.48 -8.43
CA HIS A 122 16.30 -2.85 -9.56
C HIS A 122 16.38 -1.79 -10.64
N PHE A 123 15.31 -0.99 -10.80
CA PHE A 123 15.31 0.12 -11.74
C PHE A 123 16.17 1.31 -11.28
N LEU A 124 16.32 1.49 -9.96
CA LEU A 124 17.07 2.61 -9.37
C LEU A 124 18.57 2.30 -9.17
N GLU A 125 18.98 1.04 -9.27
CA GLU A 125 20.38 0.62 -9.15
C GLU A 125 21.20 0.91 -10.43
#